data_b201e8661390a123ff639734a405b973
#
_entry.id   b201e8661390a123ff639734a405b973
#
_cell.length_a   1.000
_cell.length_b   1.000
_cell.length_c   1.000
_cell.angle_alpha   90.00
_cell.angle_beta   90.00
_cell.angle_gamma   90.00
#
_symmetry.space_group_name_H-M   'P 1'
#
loop_
_entity.id
_entity.type
_entity.pdbx_description
1 polymer ?
#
loop_
_entity_poly.entity_id
_entity_poly.type
_entity_poly.pdbx_seq_one_letter_code
_entity_poly.pdbx_strand_id
1 'polypeptide(L)'
;DALILVDYPGFNLKMARYVKQRAICPVFYYISPKIWAWKEHRIKAIRRDVDRLFSILPFEVDFFERKHHYPISYVGNPTMDEVSAYCHTHGTPVPDGRTIALLPGSRRQEITDNLSRMLYAVRPWTSSHHIVVAMAPAVEPAFYQSIIHAADIAPDSVQLVSGRTYELLSHAQVALVTSGTATLETALFRVPQVVCYYMRCGWFISRVRPYFLKVPYISLVNLIAGRE
;
A
#
# COMPACT_ATOMS: atom_id res chain seq x y z
N ASP A 1 -8.45 -30.93 9.03
CA ASP A 1 -8.66 -29.52 9.42
C ASP A 1 -7.32 -28.80 9.43
N ALA A 2 -7.32 -27.48 9.14
CA ALA A 2 -6.16 -26.60 9.18
C ALA A 2 -6.58 -25.20 9.58
N LEU A 3 -5.69 -24.44 10.25
CA LEU A 3 -5.87 -23.03 10.52
C LEU A 3 -5.12 -22.21 9.45
N ILE A 4 -5.84 -21.40 8.68
CA ILE A 4 -5.26 -20.45 7.73
C ILE A 4 -5.37 -19.06 8.34
N LEU A 5 -4.22 -18.43 8.57
CA LEU A 5 -4.10 -17.07 9.09
C LEU A 5 -3.74 -16.12 7.95
N VAL A 6 -4.43 -14.98 7.85
CA VAL A 6 -4.22 -14.01 6.79
C VAL A 6 -3.74 -12.69 7.39
N ASP A 7 -2.53 -12.23 7.03
CA ASP A 7 -1.93 -10.98 7.49
C ASP A 7 -2.09 -10.73 9.02
N TYR A 8 -2.26 -9.51 9.48
CA TYR A 8 -2.59 -9.06 10.84
C TYR A 8 -1.78 -9.74 11.98
N PRO A 9 -0.45 -9.65 11.97
CA PRO A 9 0.42 -10.47 12.82
C PRO A 9 0.28 -10.20 14.32
N GLY A 10 -0.32 -9.07 14.73
CA GLY A 10 -0.54 -8.75 16.15
C GLY A 10 -1.49 -9.72 16.84
N PHE A 11 -2.53 -10.15 16.15
CA PHE A 11 -3.52 -11.12 16.61
C PHE A 11 -3.16 -12.53 16.15
N ASN A 12 -2.89 -12.71 14.87
CA ASN A 12 -2.73 -14.01 14.25
C ASN A 12 -1.58 -14.85 14.84
N LEU A 13 -0.46 -14.23 15.23
CA LEU A 13 0.61 -14.97 15.91
C LEU A 13 0.21 -15.47 17.30
N LYS A 14 -0.75 -14.82 17.97
CA LYS A 14 -1.31 -15.32 19.24
C LYS A 14 -2.21 -16.53 18.98
N MET A 15 -3.03 -16.48 17.92
CA MET A 15 -3.87 -17.61 17.51
C MET A 15 -3.02 -18.82 17.07
N ALA A 16 -1.96 -18.59 16.28
CA ALA A 16 -1.01 -19.63 15.91
C ALA A 16 -0.46 -20.34 17.15
N ARG A 17 0.02 -19.55 18.12
CA ARG A 17 0.54 -20.10 19.38
C ARG A 17 -0.50 -20.91 20.14
N TYR A 18 -1.73 -20.41 20.23
CA TYR A 18 -2.82 -21.12 20.92
C TYR A 18 -3.09 -22.49 20.31
N VAL A 19 -3.19 -22.54 18.97
CA VAL A 19 -3.47 -23.79 18.22
C VAL A 19 -2.31 -24.76 18.33
N LYS A 20 -1.06 -24.28 18.19
CA LYS A 20 0.15 -25.13 18.29
C LYS A 20 0.35 -25.71 19.68
N GLN A 21 0.14 -24.90 20.74
CA GLN A 21 0.28 -25.39 22.12
C GLN A 21 -0.72 -26.49 22.48
N ARG A 22 -1.85 -26.55 21.78
CA ARG A 22 -2.90 -27.55 21.99
C ARG A 22 -2.91 -28.68 20.94
N ALA A 23 -1.97 -28.64 20.00
CA ALA A 23 -1.86 -29.59 18.89
C ALA A 23 -3.19 -29.81 18.15
N ILE A 24 -3.97 -28.71 17.92
CA ILE A 24 -5.31 -28.80 17.35
C ILE A 24 -5.24 -29.15 15.86
N CYS A 25 -4.46 -28.40 15.07
CA CYS A 25 -4.32 -28.58 13.62
C CYS A 25 -3.04 -27.90 13.10
N PRO A 26 -2.61 -28.19 11.86
CA PRO A 26 -1.57 -27.42 11.18
C PRO A 26 -1.94 -25.95 11.02
N VAL A 27 -0.94 -25.07 11.11
CA VAL A 27 -1.07 -23.62 10.99
C VAL A 27 -0.37 -23.13 9.73
N PHE A 28 -1.15 -22.59 8.80
CA PHE A 28 -0.68 -21.97 7.57
C PHE A 28 -0.84 -20.45 7.66
N TYR A 29 0.17 -19.71 7.25
CA TYR A 29 0.14 -18.24 7.32
C TYR A 29 0.28 -17.65 5.93
N TYR A 30 -0.77 -17.03 5.43
CA TYR A 30 -0.83 -16.33 4.16
C TYR A 30 -0.64 -14.83 4.35
N ILE A 31 0.11 -14.19 3.47
CA ILE A 31 0.61 -12.81 3.57
C ILE A 31 1.55 -12.69 4.78
N SER A 32 2.81 -13.04 4.56
CA SER A 32 3.84 -13.08 5.61
C SER A 32 3.91 -11.76 6.40
N PRO A 33 4.12 -11.82 7.72
CA PRO A 33 4.35 -10.62 8.52
C PRO A 33 5.56 -9.84 8.03
N LYS A 34 5.42 -8.54 7.83
CA LYS A 34 6.48 -7.64 7.33
C LYS A 34 7.59 -7.43 8.38
N ILE A 35 8.16 -8.54 8.88
CA ILE A 35 9.21 -8.51 9.92
C ILE A 35 10.55 -7.98 9.38
N TRP A 36 10.73 -7.95 8.08
CA TRP A 36 11.85 -7.31 7.40
C TRP A 36 11.88 -5.79 7.59
N ALA A 37 10.71 -5.16 7.75
CA ALA A 37 10.59 -3.72 7.99
C ALA A 37 10.72 -3.37 9.47
N TRP A 38 10.11 -4.15 10.35
CA TRP A 38 10.08 -3.88 11.79
C TRP A 38 9.69 -5.13 12.60
N LYS A 39 10.02 -5.18 13.90
CA LYS A 39 9.72 -6.31 14.79
C LYS A 39 10.27 -7.65 14.30
N GLU A 40 11.47 -7.65 13.77
CA GLU A 40 12.17 -8.84 13.27
C GLU A 40 12.21 -10.00 14.28
N HIS A 41 12.18 -9.69 15.59
CA HIS A 41 12.14 -10.68 16.67
C HIS A 41 10.96 -11.65 16.57
N ARG A 42 9.89 -11.30 15.81
CA ARG A 42 8.73 -12.17 15.57
C ARG A 42 9.07 -13.43 14.78
N ILE A 43 10.23 -13.50 14.14
CA ILE A 43 10.72 -14.73 13.49
C ILE A 43 10.75 -15.93 14.46
N LYS A 44 11.02 -15.69 15.75
CA LYS A 44 11.01 -16.74 16.78
C LYS A 44 9.61 -17.34 16.97
N ALA A 45 8.56 -16.51 16.94
CA ALA A 45 7.19 -16.97 17.04
C ALA A 45 6.73 -17.68 15.75
N ILE A 46 7.08 -17.15 14.58
CA ILE A 46 6.78 -17.78 13.29
C ILE A 46 7.40 -19.18 13.25
N ARG A 47 8.69 -19.31 13.57
CA ARG A 47 9.41 -20.60 13.56
C ARG A 47 8.80 -21.64 14.50
N ARG A 48 8.29 -21.22 15.63
CA ARG A 48 7.71 -22.12 16.63
C ARG A 48 6.27 -22.51 16.31
N ASP A 49 5.46 -21.58 15.79
CA ASP A 49 4.00 -21.67 15.81
C ASP A 49 3.38 -21.78 14.40
N VAL A 50 4.16 -21.62 13.32
CA VAL A 50 3.66 -21.66 11.93
C VAL A 50 4.31 -22.82 11.19
N ASP A 51 3.51 -23.68 10.57
CA ASP A 51 3.99 -24.85 9.81
C ASP A 51 4.40 -24.48 8.39
N ARG A 52 3.65 -23.60 7.75
CA ARG A 52 3.98 -23.05 6.42
C ARG A 52 3.68 -21.57 6.34
N LEU A 53 4.61 -20.83 5.78
CA LEU A 53 4.52 -19.39 5.56
C LEU A 53 4.47 -19.09 4.06
N PHE A 54 3.52 -18.28 3.65
CA PHE A 54 3.34 -17.87 2.26
C PHE A 54 3.58 -16.37 2.11
N SER A 55 4.46 -16.01 1.17
CA SER A 55 4.80 -14.63 0.84
C SER A 55 4.10 -14.17 -0.43
N ILE A 56 3.77 -12.89 -0.46
CA ILE A 56 3.26 -12.19 -1.63
C ILE A 56 4.27 -11.19 -2.22
N LEU A 57 5.46 -11.07 -1.60
CA LEU A 57 6.52 -10.17 -2.06
C LEU A 57 7.79 -10.97 -2.36
N PRO A 58 8.37 -10.85 -3.57
CA PRO A 58 9.48 -11.73 -3.99
C PRO A 58 10.74 -11.59 -3.12
N PHE A 59 11.07 -10.39 -2.65
CA PHE A 59 12.26 -10.14 -1.82
C PHE A 59 12.17 -10.75 -0.41
N GLU A 60 10.97 -11.14 0.04
CA GLU A 60 10.78 -11.81 1.32
C GLU A 60 11.42 -13.19 1.34
N VAL A 61 11.52 -13.87 0.18
CA VAL A 61 12.17 -15.18 0.07
C VAL A 61 13.61 -15.09 0.56
N ASP A 62 14.39 -14.17 0.01
CA ASP A 62 15.79 -13.96 0.42
C ASP A 62 15.91 -13.58 1.90
N PHE A 63 14.99 -12.75 2.39
CA PHE A 63 14.99 -12.36 3.80
C PHE A 63 14.74 -13.54 4.73
N PHE A 64 13.75 -14.37 4.46
CA PHE A 64 13.44 -15.51 5.33
C PHE A 64 14.43 -16.66 5.15
N GLU A 65 14.80 -17.02 3.94
CA GLU A 65 15.63 -18.19 3.68
C GLU A 65 17.11 -17.90 3.93
N ARG A 66 17.67 -16.81 3.36
CA ARG A 66 19.11 -16.54 3.51
C ARG A 66 19.46 -16.00 4.88
N LYS A 67 18.66 -15.08 5.43
CA LYS A 67 18.97 -14.42 6.70
C LYS A 67 18.51 -15.25 7.91
N HIS A 68 17.33 -15.85 7.82
CA HIS A 68 16.72 -16.55 8.95
C HIS A 68 16.73 -18.06 8.81
N HIS A 69 17.18 -18.63 7.70
CA HIS A 69 17.16 -20.07 7.44
C HIS A 69 15.76 -20.67 7.72
N TYR A 70 14.73 -19.99 7.26
CA TYR A 70 13.34 -20.38 7.43
C TYR A 70 12.66 -20.50 6.07
N PRO A 71 12.13 -21.69 5.70
CA PRO A 71 11.52 -21.91 4.40
C PRO A 71 10.23 -21.10 4.26
N ILE A 72 10.07 -20.44 3.09
CA ILE A 72 8.88 -19.68 2.75
C ILE A 72 8.50 -19.95 1.30
N SER A 73 7.20 -19.99 1.02
CA SER A 73 6.70 -20.16 -0.35
C SER A 73 6.21 -18.85 -0.91
N TYR A 74 6.83 -18.36 -1.99
CA TYR A 74 6.30 -17.23 -2.74
C TYR A 74 5.14 -17.69 -3.62
N VAL A 75 3.97 -17.09 -3.44
CA VAL A 75 2.72 -17.50 -4.10
C VAL A 75 2.13 -16.41 -5.02
N GLY A 76 2.87 -15.33 -5.24
CA GLY A 76 2.39 -14.18 -6.00
C GLY A 76 1.61 -13.18 -5.13
N ASN A 77 1.30 -12.04 -5.73
CA ASN A 77 0.58 -10.96 -5.04
C ASN A 77 -0.85 -10.89 -5.57
N PRO A 78 -1.88 -11.02 -4.72
CA PRO A 78 -3.28 -11.00 -5.14
C PRO A 78 -3.68 -9.71 -5.86
N THR A 79 -3.04 -8.58 -5.56
CA THR A 79 -3.27 -7.32 -6.30
C THR A 79 -2.95 -7.46 -7.80
N MET A 80 -1.97 -8.31 -8.16
CA MET A 80 -1.68 -8.59 -9.58
C MET A 80 -2.84 -9.30 -10.25
N ASP A 81 -3.45 -10.27 -9.57
CA ASP A 81 -4.57 -11.03 -10.10
C ASP A 81 -5.79 -10.12 -10.30
N GLU A 82 -6.07 -9.25 -9.33
CA GLU A 82 -7.18 -8.28 -9.40
C GLU A 82 -6.99 -7.28 -10.55
N VAL A 83 -5.80 -6.67 -10.67
CA VAL A 83 -5.51 -5.73 -11.76
C VAL A 83 -5.53 -6.43 -13.10
N SER A 84 -4.99 -7.64 -13.20
CA SER A 84 -5.02 -8.45 -14.43
C SER A 84 -6.46 -8.78 -14.85
N ALA A 85 -7.30 -9.20 -13.92
CA ALA A 85 -8.71 -9.48 -14.16
C ALA A 85 -9.47 -8.22 -14.63
N TYR A 86 -9.19 -7.07 -14.00
CA TYR A 86 -9.73 -5.78 -14.41
C TYR A 86 -9.34 -5.44 -15.85
N CYS A 87 -8.05 -5.50 -16.18
CA CYS A 87 -7.54 -5.20 -17.52
C CYS A 87 -8.09 -6.19 -18.58
N HIS A 88 -8.26 -7.46 -18.22
CA HIS A 88 -8.86 -8.44 -19.12
C HIS A 88 -10.31 -8.09 -19.48
N THR A 89 -11.06 -7.54 -18.52
CA THR A 89 -12.48 -7.19 -18.71
C THR A 89 -12.67 -5.82 -19.36
N HIS A 90 -11.81 -4.84 -19.02
CA HIS A 90 -11.98 -3.43 -19.43
C HIS A 90 -10.99 -2.98 -20.51
N GLY A 91 -10.05 -3.83 -20.90
CA GLY A 91 -9.01 -3.52 -21.88
C GLY A 91 -7.73 -2.98 -21.24
N THR A 92 -6.72 -2.80 -22.10
CA THR A 92 -5.43 -2.26 -21.69
C THR A 92 -5.56 -0.80 -21.25
N PRO A 93 -4.93 -0.37 -20.14
CA PRO A 93 -4.92 1.03 -19.72
C PRO A 93 -4.40 1.97 -20.83
N VAL A 94 -5.15 3.03 -21.09
CA VAL A 94 -4.80 4.06 -22.09
C VAL A 94 -4.89 5.43 -21.42
N PRO A 95 -3.75 6.05 -21.09
CA PRO A 95 -3.73 7.39 -20.53
C PRO A 95 -4.40 8.40 -21.47
N ASP A 96 -5.22 9.29 -20.92
CA ASP A 96 -5.90 10.34 -21.68
C ASP A 96 -5.03 11.60 -21.93
N GLY A 97 -3.81 11.59 -21.39
CA GLY A 97 -2.85 12.68 -21.52
C GLY A 97 -3.15 13.91 -20.65
N ARG A 98 -4.20 13.88 -19.82
CA ARG A 98 -4.65 15.04 -19.03
C ARG A 98 -5.03 14.71 -17.58
N THR A 99 -5.30 13.48 -17.23
CA THR A 99 -5.74 13.13 -15.89
C THR A 99 -4.55 12.97 -14.93
N ILE A 100 -4.58 13.75 -13.84
CA ILE A 100 -3.68 13.61 -12.69
C ILE A 100 -4.46 12.97 -11.56
N ALA A 101 -4.09 11.74 -11.20
CA ALA A 101 -4.73 10.99 -10.12
C ALA A 101 -4.10 11.31 -8.77
N LEU A 102 -4.92 11.60 -7.76
CA LEU A 102 -4.48 11.80 -6.38
C LEU A 102 -5.01 10.67 -5.52
N LEU A 103 -4.12 9.88 -4.93
CA LEU A 103 -4.43 8.78 -4.02
C LEU A 103 -3.90 9.11 -2.62
N PRO A 104 -4.64 9.90 -1.82
CA PRO A 104 -4.12 10.51 -0.59
C PRO A 104 -4.05 9.55 0.61
N GLY A 105 -4.46 8.29 0.45
CA GLY A 105 -4.48 7.28 1.50
C GLY A 105 -5.88 6.84 1.90
N SER A 106 -5.95 5.93 2.88
CA SER A 106 -7.20 5.29 3.29
C SER A 106 -7.73 5.75 4.67
N ARG A 107 -6.90 6.42 5.46
CA ARG A 107 -7.25 6.90 6.80
C ARG A 107 -7.40 8.41 6.83
N ARG A 108 -8.35 8.92 7.62
CA ARG A 108 -8.59 10.38 7.74
C ARG A 108 -7.32 11.18 8.00
N GLN A 109 -6.44 10.70 8.89
CA GLN A 109 -5.18 11.39 9.19
C GLN A 109 -4.23 11.40 7.99
N GLU A 110 -4.09 10.29 7.28
CA GLU A 110 -3.28 10.20 6.05
C GLU A 110 -3.81 11.16 4.99
N ILE A 111 -5.15 11.17 4.78
CA ILE A 111 -5.80 12.05 3.81
C ILE A 111 -5.57 13.51 4.18
N THR A 112 -5.76 13.90 5.45
CA THR A 112 -5.50 15.28 5.91
C THR A 112 -4.06 15.70 5.64
N ASP A 113 -3.11 14.84 5.98
CA ASP A 113 -1.68 15.17 5.90
C ASP A 113 -1.16 15.19 4.46
N ASN A 114 -1.68 14.34 3.58
CA ASN A 114 -1.18 14.20 2.20
C ASN A 114 -2.01 14.99 1.18
N LEU A 115 -3.35 14.97 1.24
CA LEU A 115 -4.19 15.59 0.22
C LEU A 115 -3.92 17.08 0.09
N SER A 116 -3.80 17.82 1.19
CA SER A 116 -3.50 19.28 1.15
C SER A 116 -2.20 19.57 0.39
N ARG A 117 -1.18 18.73 0.57
CA ARG A 117 0.10 18.87 -0.13
C ARG A 117 0.03 18.46 -1.60
N MET A 118 -0.69 17.38 -1.89
CA MET A 118 -0.95 16.96 -3.26
C MET A 118 -1.69 18.03 -4.03
N LEU A 119 -2.73 18.63 -3.44
CA LEU A 119 -3.49 19.74 -4.01
C LEU A 119 -2.60 20.97 -4.25
N TYR A 120 -1.78 21.35 -3.28
CA TYR A 120 -0.81 22.42 -3.46
C TYR A 120 0.15 22.16 -4.63
N ALA A 121 0.65 20.93 -4.74
CA ALA A 121 1.57 20.53 -5.80
C ALA A 121 0.91 20.58 -7.20
N VAL A 122 -0.37 20.19 -7.32
CA VAL A 122 -1.08 20.18 -8.62
C VAL A 122 -1.78 21.47 -8.97
N ARG A 123 -1.81 22.45 -8.07
CA ARG A 123 -2.47 23.75 -8.29
C ARG A 123 -2.13 24.42 -9.64
N PRO A 124 -0.87 24.43 -10.10
CA PRO A 124 -0.53 25.03 -11.41
C PRO A 124 -1.18 24.35 -12.62
N TRP A 125 -1.63 23.12 -12.47
CA TRP A 125 -2.21 22.31 -13.56
C TRP A 125 -3.74 22.24 -13.54
N THR A 126 -4.41 22.84 -12.57
CA THR A 126 -5.89 22.79 -12.46
C THR A 126 -6.63 23.37 -13.65
N SER A 127 -6.01 24.29 -14.40
CA SER A 127 -6.58 24.90 -15.62
C SER A 127 -6.36 24.06 -16.89
N SER A 128 -5.42 23.13 -16.89
CA SER A 128 -5.01 22.38 -18.08
C SER A 128 -5.21 20.87 -17.96
N HIS A 129 -5.38 20.36 -16.74
CA HIS A 129 -5.50 18.94 -16.44
C HIS A 129 -6.74 18.64 -15.57
N HIS A 130 -7.23 17.44 -15.67
CA HIS A 130 -8.29 16.91 -14.82
C HIS A 130 -7.68 16.39 -13.53
N ILE A 131 -7.90 17.08 -12.43
CA ILE A 131 -7.44 16.63 -11.11
C ILE A 131 -8.51 15.73 -10.50
N VAL A 132 -8.19 14.46 -10.28
CA VAL A 132 -9.14 13.48 -9.79
C VAL A 132 -8.62 12.82 -8.52
N VAL A 133 -9.40 12.92 -7.44
CA VAL A 133 -9.07 12.33 -6.13
C VAL A 133 -9.82 11.02 -5.95
N ALA A 134 -9.09 9.94 -5.71
CA ALA A 134 -9.66 8.66 -5.30
C ALA A 134 -10.01 8.71 -3.81
N MET A 135 -11.31 8.64 -3.50
CA MET A 135 -11.81 8.63 -2.13
C MET A 135 -11.71 7.23 -1.51
N ALA A 136 -11.31 7.16 -0.25
CA ALA A 136 -11.44 5.95 0.54
C ALA A 136 -12.91 5.62 0.82
N PRO A 137 -13.35 4.36 0.68
CA PRO A 137 -14.78 3.99 0.83
C PRO A 137 -15.40 4.35 2.19
N ALA A 138 -14.57 4.39 3.25
CA ALA A 138 -15.03 4.67 4.62
C ALA A 138 -15.01 6.16 5.01
N VAL A 139 -14.74 7.07 4.05
CA VAL A 139 -14.59 8.51 4.33
C VAL A 139 -15.54 9.32 3.44
N GLU A 140 -16.35 10.17 4.07
CA GLU A 140 -17.41 10.92 3.39
C GLU A 140 -16.85 11.97 2.44
N PRO A 141 -17.54 12.27 1.33
CA PRO A 141 -17.14 13.31 0.37
C PRO A 141 -16.96 14.69 0.99
N ALA A 142 -17.80 15.05 1.97
CA ALA A 142 -17.73 16.35 2.66
C ALA A 142 -16.38 16.57 3.36
N PHE A 143 -15.73 15.49 3.83
CA PHE A 143 -14.40 15.55 4.42
C PHE A 143 -13.33 15.97 3.39
N TYR A 144 -13.38 15.42 2.17
CA TYR A 144 -12.49 15.80 1.09
C TYR A 144 -12.76 17.24 0.62
N GLN A 145 -14.02 17.62 0.48
CA GLN A 145 -14.42 18.98 0.10
C GLN A 145 -13.91 20.03 1.08
N SER A 146 -13.93 19.75 2.38
CA SER A 146 -13.37 20.65 3.39
C SER A 146 -11.87 20.90 3.20
N ILE A 147 -11.11 19.87 2.79
CA ILE A 147 -9.66 19.97 2.52
C ILE A 147 -9.40 20.74 1.22
N ILE A 148 -10.20 20.49 0.18
CA ILE A 148 -10.10 21.18 -1.11
C ILE A 148 -10.39 22.68 -0.91
N HIS A 149 -11.44 23.02 -0.19
CA HIS A 149 -11.78 24.39 0.15
C HIS A 149 -10.64 25.09 0.94
N ALA A 150 -10.06 24.39 1.91
CA ALA A 150 -8.93 24.92 2.70
C ALA A 150 -7.63 25.09 1.88
N ALA A 151 -7.52 24.44 0.73
CA ALA A 151 -6.38 24.56 -0.17
C ALA A 151 -6.52 25.73 -1.16
N ASP A 152 -7.59 26.51 -1.08
CA ASP A 152 -7.88 27.65 -1.97
C ASP A 152 -7.85 27.24 -3.46
N ILE A 153 -8.47 26.09 -3.76
CA ILE A 153 -8.69 25.59 -5.12
C ILE A 153 -10.19 25.60 -5.37
N ALA A 154 -10.58 26.04 -6.55
CA ALA A 154 -11.99 26.04 -6.93
C ALA A 154 -12.55 24.60 -6.86
N PRO A 155 -13.66 24.36 -6.15
CA PRO A 155 -14.21 23.01 -5.96
C PRO A 155 -14.45 22.27 -7.27
N ASP A 156 -14.88 22.97 -8.32
CA ASP A 156 -15.16 22.44 -9.65
C ASP A 156 -13.89 22.02 -10.42
N SER A 157 -12.69 22.41 -9.94
CA SER A 157 -11.41 22.05 -10.55
C SER A 157 -10.91 20.68 -10.09
N VAL A 158 -11.57 20.05 -9.12
CA VAL A 158 -11.16 18.76 -8.54
C VAL A 158 -12.35 17.81 -8.48
N GLN A 159 -12.24 16.72 -9.20
CA GLN A 159 -13.25 15.66 -9.19
C GLN A 159 -12.98 14.66 -8.07
N LEU A 160 -14.02 14.22 -7.38
CA LEU A 160 -13.97 13.16 -6.38
C LEU A 160 -14.58 11.88 -6.96
N VAL A 161 -13.87 10.74 -6.86
CA VAL A 161 -14.36 9.43 -7.29
C VAL A 161 -14.27 8.41 -6.14
N SER A 162 -15.32 7.60 -5.97
CA SER A 162 -15.36 6.55 -4.96
C SER A 162 -15.56 5.19 -5.63
N GLY A 163 -14.82 4.16 -5.19
CA GLY A 163 -14.95 2.80 -5.72
C GLY A 163 -14.49 2.62 -7.17
N ARG A 164 -13.88 3.63 -7.79
CA ARG A 164 -13.47 3.64 -9.20
C ARG A 164 -11.97 3.89 -9.38
N THR A 165 -11.16 3.45 -8.43
CA THR A 165 -9.70 3.67 -8.45
C THR A 165 -9.04 3.04 -9.67
N TYR A 166 -9.43 1.84 -10.06
CA TYR A 166 -8.86 1.15 -11.22
C TYR A 166 -9.23 1.84 -12.54
N GLU A 167 -10.47 2.33 -12.66
CA GLU A 167 -10.89 3.13 -13.81
C GLU A 167 -10.09 4.45 -13.87
N LEU A 168 -9.92 5.13 -12.75
CA LEU A 168 -9.08 6.32 -12.67
C LEU A 168 -7.65 6.03 -13.12
N LEU A 169 -7.02 4.97 -12.57
CA LEU A 169 -5.66 4.60 -12.93
C LEU A 169 -5.50 4.17 -14.38
N SER A 170 -6.54 3.57 -14.99
CA SER A 170 -6.49 3.16 -16.40
C SER A 170 -6.42 4.34 -17.38
N HIS A 171 -6.82 5.54 -16.96
CA HIS A 171 -6.80 6.76 -17.77
C HIS A 171 -5.78 7.80 -17.30
N ALA A 172 -5.20 7.62 -16.11
CA ALA A 172 -4.29 8.59 -15.54
C ALA A 172 -2.98 8.71 -16.32
N GLN A 173 -2.54 9.94 -16.59
CA GLN A 173 -1.24 10.24 -17.14
C GLN A 173 -0.13 10.14 -16.07
N VAL A 174 -0.45 10.58 -14.86
CA VAL A 174 0.45 10.55 -13.71
C VAL A 174 -0.36 10.45 -12.42
N ALA A 175 0.22 9.90 -11.37
CA ALA A 175 -0.42 9.79 -10.07
C ALA A 175 0.47 10.32 -8.93
N LEU A 176 -0.13 11.03 -7.98
CA LEU A 176 0.46 11.31 -6.68
C LEU A 176 -0.14 10.32 -5.69
N VAL A 177 0.70 9.48 -5.10
CA VAL A 177 0.23 8.32 -4.34
C VAL A 177 0.84 8.29 -2.94
N THR A 178 0.01 8.20 -1.92
CA THR A 178 0.49 7.95 -0.56
C THR A 178 1.11 6.55 -0.46
N SER A 179 2.27 6.44 0.18
CA SER A 179 2.96 5.17 0.35
C SER A 179 2.06 4.10 0.99
N GLY A 180 1.86 2.99 0.28
CA GLY A 180 1.00 1.87 0.69
C GLY A 180 0.76 0.92 -0.48
N THR A 181 -0.30 0.11 -0.38
CA THR A 181 -0.72 -0.84 -1.44
C THR A 181 -1.04 -0.13 -2.76
N ALA A 182 -1.60 1.07 -2.69
CA ALA A 182 -1.94 1.87 -3.87
C ALA A 182 -0.73 2.14 -4.78
N THR A 183 0.50 2.16 -4.25
CA THR A 183 1.70 2.30 -5.09
C THR A 183 1.93 1.08 -5.98
N LEU A 184 1.59 -0.12 -5.51
CA LEU A 184 1.66 -1.34 -6.34
C LEU A 184 0.57 -1.34 -7.40
N GLU A 185 -0.66 -1.00 -7.04
CA GLU A 185 -1.77 -0.88 -7.99
C GLU A 185 -1.42 0.10 -9.11
N THR A 186 -0.96 1.30 -8.74
CA THR A 186 -0.54 2.33 -9.69
C THR A 186 0.56 1.84 -10.64
N ALA A 187 1.56 1.11 -10.11
CA ALA A 187 2.63 0.54 -10.92
C ALA A 187 2.13 -0.57 -11.87
N LEU A 188 1.19 -1.40 -11.43
CA LEU A 188 0.57 -2.45 -12.25
C LEU A 188 -0.24 -1.86 -13.40
N PHE A 189 -0.88 -0.72 -13.20
CA PHE A 189 -1.52 0.08 -14.27
C PHE A 189 -0.50 0.82 -15.15
N ARG A 190 0.81 0.72 -14.85
CA ARG A 190 1.92 1.39 -15.58
C ARG A 190 1.82 2.92 -15.55
N VAL A 191 1.15 3.49 -14.54
CA VAL A 191 1.04 4.92 -14.37
C VAL A 191 2.31 5.45 -13.71
N PRO A 192 3.01 6.44 -14.31
CA PRO A 192 4.08 7.15 -13.65
C PRO A 192 3.60 7.74 -12.33
N GLN A 193 4.38 7.57 -11.24
CA GLN A 193 3.89 7.99 -9.94
C GLN A 193 4.93 8.74 -9.12
N VAL A 194 4.46 9.74 -8.37
CA VAL A 194 5.20 10.39 -7.31
C VAL A 194 4.70 9.84 -5.97
N VAL A 195 5.57 9.12 -5.27
CA VAL A 195 5.20 8.56 -3.96
C VAL A 195 5.32 9.63 -2.89
N CYS A 196 4.18 9.97 -2.30
CA CYS A 196 4.06 10.97 -1.24
C CYS A 196 4.06 10.26 0.12
N TYR A 197 4.92 10.72 1.02
CA TYR A 197 4.94 10.25 2.39
C TYR A 197 5.17 11.42 3.33
N TYR A 198 4.14 11.81 4.05
CA TYR A 198 4.21 12.85 5.05
C TYR A 198 3.66 12.38 6.40
N MET A 199 4.35 12.79 7.46
CA MET A 199 3.90 12.62 8.85
C MET A 199 4.20 13.91 9.62
N ARG A 200 3.27 14.36 10.47
CA ARG A 200 3.40 15.61 11.27
C ARG A 200 4.70 15.68 12.09
N CYS A 201 5.19 14.54 12.57
CA CYS A 201 6.47 14.45 13.29
C CYS A 201 7.60 13.91 12.41
N GLY A 202 7.54 14.08 11.09
CA GLY A 202 8.47 13.50 10.12
C GLY A 202 9.94 13.83 10.39
N TRP A 203 10.24 15.04 10.88
CA TRP A 203 11.60 15.43 11.27
C TRP A 203 12.15 14.55 12.42
N PHE A 204 11.37 14.32 13.44
CA PHE A 204 11.79 13.46 14.57
C PHE A 204 11.88 12.01 14.12
N ILE A 205 10.90 11.55 13.34
CA ILE A 205 10.84 10.18 12.81
C ILE A 205 11.97 9.93 11.81
N SER A 206 12.32 10.88 10.96
CA SER A 206 13.44 10.73 10.01
C SER A 206 14.78 10.54 10.75
N ARG A 207 14.94 11.18 11.90
CA ARG A 207 16.14 11.05 12.73
C ARG A 207 16.22 9.72 13.47
N VAL A 208 15.08 9.14 13.89
CA VAL A 208 15.02 7.84 14.58
C VAL A 208 14.74 6.67 13.63
N ARG A 209 14.34 6.93 12.40
CA ARG A 209 14.05 5.93 11.36
C ARG A 209 15.13 4.86 11.20
N PRO A 210 16.44 5.17 11.13
CA PRO A 210 17.49 4.17 10.98
C PRO A 210 17.52 3.13 12.11
N TYR A 211 17.02 3.49 13.28
CA TYR A 211 16.99 2.59 14.45
C TYR A 211 15.78 1.66 14.46
N PHE A 212 14.68 2.04 13.79
CA PHE A 212 13.42 1.29 13.84
C PHE A 212 13.02 0.65 12.50
N LEU A 213 13.39 1.26 11.37
CA LEU A 213 13.09 0.76 10.04
C LEU A 213 14.38 0.32 9.35
N LYS A 214 14.51 -0.97 9.11
CA LYS A 214 15.68 -1.62 8.48
C LYS A 214 15.57 -1.71 6.96
N VAL A 215 14.80 -0.82 6.33
CA VAL A 215 14.55 -0.86 4.89
C VAL A 215 15.09 0.38 4.20
N PRO A 216 15.71 0.25 3.02
CA PRO A 216 16.23 1.39 2.26
C PRO A 216 15.12 2.32 1.76
N TYR A 217 13.98 1.77 1.39
CA TYR A 217 12.86 2.50 0.82
C TYR A 217 11.58 2.35 1.64
N ILE A 218 10.71 3.37 1.61
CA ILE A 218 9.39 3.34 2.28
C ILE A 218 8.33 2.74 1.37
N SER A 219 8.42 2.99 0.06
CA SER A 219 7.48 2.47 -0.92
C SER A 219 7.75 1.01 -1.25
N LEU A 220 6.68 0.21 -1.35
CA LEU A 220 6.77 -1.18 -1.79
C LEU A 220 7.31 -1.31 -3.22
N VAL A 221 6.97 -0.37 -4.09
CA VAL A 221 7.46 -0.37 -5.49
C VAL A 221 8.98 -0.21 -5.54
N ASN A 222 9.54 0.73 -4.77
CA ASN A 222 10.98 0.92 -4.69
C ASN A 222 11.69 -0.28 -4.06
N LEU A 223 11.06 -0.92 -3.05
CA LEU A 223 11.60 -2.14 -2.43
C LEU A 223 11.65 -3.31 -3.43
N ILE A 224 10.63 -3.47 -4.27
CA ILE A 224 10.59 -4.52 -5.29
C ILE A 224 11.57 -4.20 -6.42
N ALA A 225 11.64 -2.94 -6.85
CA ALA A 225 12.54 -2.49 -7.92
C ALA A 225 14.01 -2.40 -7.50
N GLY A 226 14.30 -2.35 -6.18
CA GLY A 226 15.65 -2.17 -5.64
C GLY A 226 16.26 -0.80 -5.92
N ARG A 227 15.47 0.19 -6.34
CA ARG A 227 15.89 1.56 -6.72
C ARG A 227 14.78 2.60 -6.47
N GLU A 228 15.17 3.89 -6.47
CA GLU A 228 14.22 5.03 -6.49
C GLU A 228 13.63 5.27 -7.87
#